data_6374de230778e7f56b00cadf0718b199
#
_entry.id   6374de230778e7f56b00cadf0718b199
#
_cell.length_a   1.000
_cell.length_b   1.000
_cell.length_c   1.000
_cell.angle_alpha   90.00
_cell.angle_beta   90.00
_cell.angle_gamma   90.00
#
_symmetry.space_group_name_H-M   'P 1'
#
loop_
_entity.id
_entity.type
_entity.pdbx_description
1 polymer ?
#
loop_
_entity_poly.entity_id
_entity_poly.type
_entity_poly.pdbx_seq_one_letter_code
_entity_poly.pdbx_strand_id
1 'polypeptide(L)'
;TIEELTELNVEGIVKLDGVDKVRENLVKGITGLEMTTENLFVREGVASANLVLSGEALPEGINSRDDIVLEYHQGRFATAIIKPTAIAWLAAQDEIEWIEERPWHTLHNDVADTVMNTDQVWDPTIMSGIDASWSGLDGSGIIVTVSDTGLDNGVNNSNMHPDLRDHIVDIVSFPMSPGWTSSCGASSNDDGAEDLDSGHGTHVAGSVLGDGTNTGGAIRGAAPEARLYMQATE
;
A
#
# COMPACT_ATOMS: atom_id res chain seq x y z
N THR A 1 -30.43 -19.00 -5.39
CA THR A 1 -31.19 -19.32 -4.14
C THR A 1 -30.60 -20.58 -3.50
N ILE A 2 -30.95 -20.88 -2.24
CA ILE A 2 -30.55 -22.14 -1.55
C ILE A 2 -31.00 -23.37 -2.34
N GLU A 3 -32.17 -23.32 -2.97
CA GLU A 3 -32.69 -24.41 -3.84
C GLU A 3 -31.79 -24.63 -5.07
N GLU A 4 -31.34 -23.57 -5.74
CA GLU A 4 -30.44 -23.67 -6.91
C GLU A 4 -29.09 -24.28 -6.53
N LEU A 5 -28.55 -23.97 -5.34
CA LEU A 5 -27.28 -24.52 -4.86
C LEU A 5 -27.40 -25.99 -4.43
N THR A 6 -28.56 -26.40 -3.95
CA THR A 6 -28.86 -27.81 -3.60
C THR A 6 -28.89 -28.69 -4.86
N GLU A 7 -29.41 -28.18 -5.99
CA GLU A 7 -29.38 -28.88 -7.27
C GLU A 7 -27.93 -29.05 -7.82
N LEU A 8 -26.96 -28.22 -7.36
CA LEU A 8 -25.55 -28.30 -7.71
C LEU A 8 -24.73 -29.21 -6.78
N ASN A 9 -25.37 -30.02 -5.92
CA ASN A 9 -24.70 -30.89 -4.94
C ASN A 9 -23.79 -30.14 -3.96
N VAL A 10 -24.11 -28.92 -3.57
CA VAL A 10 -23.38 -28.15 -2.55
C VAL A 10 -23.89 -28.62 -1.18
N GLU A 11 -23.07 -29.39 -0.46
CA GLU A 11 -23.35 -29.81 0.90
C GLU A 11 -22.98 -28.69 1.89
N GLY A 12 -23.89 -28.35 2.80
CA GLY A 12 -23.57 -27.52 3.96
C GLY A 12 -23.61 -26.01 3.73
N ILE A 13 -24.70 -25.48 3.17
CA ILE A 13 -24.91 -24.03 3.13
C ILE A 13 -25.40 -23.58 4.51
N VAL A 14 -24.62 -22.77 5.18
CA VAL A 14 -24.98 -22.11 6.44
C VAL A 14 -25.13 -20.62 6.17
N LYS A 15 -26.29 -20.05 6.48
CA LYS A 15 -26.46 -18.61 6.55
C LYS A 15 -25.74 -18.12 7.82
N LEU A 16 -24.74 -17.26 7.66
CA LEU A 16 -24.10 -16.61 8.79
C LEU A 16 -25.06 -15.61 9.43
N ASP A 17 -25.12 -15.57 10.75
CA ASP A 17 -25.96 -14.66 11.49
C ASP A 17 -25.24 -14.13 12.74
N GLY A 18 -25.52 -12.88 13.10
CA GLY A 18 -24.93 -12.23 14.27
C GLY A 18 -23.40 -12.32 14.28
N VAL A 19 -22.86 -12.84 15.38
CA VAL A 19 -21.39 -12.92 15.60
C VAL A 19 -20.66 -13.81 14.61
N ASP A 20 -21.36 -14.74 13.94
CA ASP A 20 -20.75 -15.61 12.93
C ASP A 20 -20.29 -14.84 11.69
N LYS A 21 -20.80 -13.62 11.50
CA LYS A 21 -20.39 -12.70 10.44
C LYS A 21 -19.09 -11.97 10.74
N VAL A 22 -18.56 -12.06 11.97
CA VAL A 22 -17.42 -11.28 12.42
C VAL A 22 -16.20 -12.17 12.55
N ARG A 23 -15.11 -11.81 11.88
CA ARG A 23 -13.86 -12.54 11.99
C ARG A 23 -13.31 -12.52 13.42
N GLU A 24 -12.89 -13.68 13.91
CA GLU A 24 -12.45 -13.89 15.30
C GLU A 24 -11.35 -12.94 15.75
N ASN A 25 -10.38 -12.65 14.87
CA ASN A 25 -9.28 -11.74 15.16
C ASN A 25 -9.75 -10.32 15.44
N LEU A 26 -10.78 -9.86 14.71
CA LEU A 26 -11.36 -8.53 14.93
C LEU A 26 -11.99 -8.45 16.32
N VAL A 27 -12.74 -9.47 16.73
CA VAL A 27 -13.34 -9.52 18.06
C VAL A 27 -12.27 -9.52 19.15
N LYS A 28 -11.25 -10.36 19.03
CA LYS A 28 -10.14 -10.46 20.00
C LYS A 28 -9.36 -9.15 20.09
N GLY A 29 -9.04 -8.54 18.96
CA GLY A 29 -8.28 -7.29 18.92
C GLY A 29 -9.00 -6.12 19.58
N ILE A 30 -10.29 -5.96 19.32
CA ILE A 30 -11.09 -4.86 19.88
C ILE A 30 -11.38 -5.05 21.37
N THR A 31 -11.59 -6.31 21.83
CA THR A 31 -11.90 -6.60 23.23
C THR A 31 -10.67 -6.67 24.12
N GLY A 32 -9.47 -6.57 23.57
CA GLY A 32 -8.22 -6.66 24.31
C GLY A 32 -7.90 -8.08 24.80
N LEU A 33 -8.63 -9.09 24.32
CA LEU A 33 -8.39 -10.50 24.61
C LEU A 33 -7.27 -11.03 23.72
N GLU A 34 -6.05 -11.05 24.27
CA GLU A 34 -4.86 -11.68 23.70
C GLU A 34 -4.47 -11.30 22.27
N MET A 35 -3.70 -10.22 22.13
CA MET A 35 -2.80 -10.10 20.98
C MET A 35 -1.40 -9.75 21.48
N THR A 36 -0.49 -10.71 21.39
CA THR A 36 0.94 -10.60 21.75
C THR A 36 1.79 -10.01 20.63
N THR A 37 1.18 -9.54 19.55
CA THR A 37 1.81 -8.82 18.44
C THR A 37 1.01 -7.56 18.15
N GLU A 38 1.70 -6.49 17.79
CA GLU A 38 1.11 -5.20 17.46
C GLU A 38 -0.20 -5.36 16.67
N ASN A 39 -1.29 -4.86 17.23
CA ASN A 39 -2.59 -4.89 16.56
C ASN A 39 -2.55 -3.97 15.34
N LEU A 40 -2.19 -4.53 14.19
CA LEU A 40 -2.03 -3.78 12.94
C LEU A 40 -3.33 -3.11 12.47
N PHE A 41 -4.48 -3.47 13.03
CA PHE A 41 -5.79 -2.92 12.65
C PHE A 41 -6.49 -2.13 13.78
N VAL A 42 -5.94 -2.09 15.00
CA VAL A 42 -6.48 -1.31 16.12
C VAL A 42 -5.54 -0.17 16.48
N ARG A 43 -6.06 1.05 16.53
CA ARG A 43 -5.34 2.26 16.98
C ARG A 43 -6.27 3.10 17.84
N GLU A 44 -5.79 3.55 19.00
CA GLU A 44 -6.53 4.48 19.89
C GLU A 44 -7.96 4.01 20.24
N GLY A 45 -8.18 2.69 20.33
CA GLY A 45 -9.49 2.13 20.69
C GLY A 45 -10.50 2.05 19.53
N VAL A 46 -10.05 2.28 18.29
CA VAL A 46 -10.85 2.04 17.07
C VAL A 46 -10.18 0.99 16.19
N ALA A 47 -10.96 0.26 15.43
CA ALA A 47 -10.44 -0.71 14.46
C ALA A 47 -10.75 -0.26 13.04
N SER A 48 -9.85 -0.54 12.12
CA SER A 48 -10.13 -0.51 10.69
C SER A 48 -10.70 -1.85 10.25
N ALA A 49 -11.82 -1.83 9.54
CA ALA A 49 -12.55 -3.03 9.13
C ALA A 49 -13.00 -2.97 7.68
N ASN A 50 -12.97 -4.13 7.02
CA ASN A 50 -13.66 -4.36 5.76
C ASN A 50 -15.07 -4.89 6.07
N LEU A 51 -16.05 -4.39 5.33
CA LEU A 51 -17.42 -4.83 5.36
C LEU A 51 -17.78 -5.42 4.00
N VAL A 52 -18.29 -6.66 4.00
CA VAL A 52 -18.88 -7.28 2.81
C VAL A 52 -20.38 -7.23 2.95
N LEU A 53 -21.05 -6.68 1.96
CA LEU A 53 -22.48 -6.50 1.95
C LEU A 53 -23.18 -7.66 1.21
N SER A 54 -24.38 -8.02 1.64
CA SER A 54 -25.23 -9.00 0.96
C SER A 54 -25.74 -8.52 -0.41
N GLY A 55 -25.79 -7.19 -0.60
CA GLY A 55 -26.12 -6.48 -1.83
C GLY A 55 -25.22 -5.27 -2.00
N GLU A 56 -25.72 -4.21 -2.63
CA GLU A 56 -25.00 -2.96 -2.82
C GLU A 56 -25.43 -1.85 -1.85
N ALA A 57 -26.47 -2.11 -1.04
CA ALA A 57 -26.99 -1.14 -0.11
C ALA A 57 -26.29 -1.21 1.24
N LEU A 58 -25.94 -0.06 1.78
CA LEU A 58 -25.48 0.07 3.16
C LEU A 58 -26.65 -0.04 4.14
N PRO A 59 -26.42 -0.53 5.38
CA PRO A 59 -27.43 -0.52 6.43
C PRO A 59 -28.01 0.87 6.68
N GLU A 60 -29.32 0.95 6.85
CA GLU A 60 -29.98 2.21 7.19
C GLU A 60 -29.44 2.76 8.52
N GLY A 61 -29.11 4.04 8.52
CA GLY A 61 -28.58 4.73 9.71
C GLY A 61 -27.09 4.54 9.97
N ILE A 62 -26.34 3.80 9.16
CA ILE A 62 -24.88 3.62 9.35
C ILE A 62 -24.15 4.96 9.43
N ASN A 63 -24.49 5.94 8.58
CA ASN A 63 -23.88 7.26 8.54
C ASN A 63 -24.30 8.18 9.71
N SER A 64 -25.28 7.79 10.49
CA SER A 64 -25.76 8.56 11.65
C SER A 64 -25.14 8.11 12.97
N ARG A 65 -24.28 7.09 12.92
CA ARG A 65 -23.63 6.53 14.10
C ARG A 65 -22.32 7.24 14.40
N ASP A 66 -22.08 7.52 15.67
CA ASP A 66 -20.84 8.15 16.17
C ASP A 66 -19.71 7.14 16.46
N ASP A 67 -20.01 5.86 16.36
CA ASP A 67 -19.08 4.76 16.54
C ASP A 67 -18.67 4.06 15.22
N ILE A 68 -19.09 4.60 14.06
CA ILE A 68 -18.73 4.16 12.72
C ILE A 68 -18.35 5.38 11.87
N VAL A 69 -17.18 5.32 11.25
CA VAL A 69 -16.77 6.27 10.20
C VAL A 69 -16.57 5.47 8.92
N LEU A 70 -17.50 5.61 7.97
CA LEU A 70 -17.37 4.99 6.66
C LEU A 70 -16.31 5.73 5.86
N GLU A 71 -15.28 5.00 5.37
CA GLU A 71 -14.19 5.57 4.57
C GLU A 71 -14.44 5.39 3.07
N TYR A 72 -14.97 4.24 2.69
CA TYR A 72 -15.17 3.88 1.29
C TYR A 72 -16.37 2.94 1.15
N HIS A 73 -17.08 3.04 0.01
CA HIS A 73 -18.12 2.11 -0.37
C HIS A 73 -18.24 2.01 -1.89
N GLN A 74 -18.15 0.79 -2.41
CA GLN A 74 -18.38 0.50 -3.82
C GLN A 74 -18.98 -0.90 -3.99
N GLY A 75 -20.15 -0.98 -4.59
CA GLY A 75 -20.85 -2.24 -4.78
C GLY A 75 -21.06 -2.97 -3.45
N ARG A 76 -20.58 -4.21 -3.36
CA ARG A 76 -20.71 -5.04 -2.14
C ARG A 76 -19.58 -4.81 -1.12
N PHE A 77 -18.68 -3.90 -1.32
CA PHE A 77 -17.53 -3.70 -0.44
C PHE A 77 -17.53 -2.32 0.17
N ALA A 78 -17.29 -2.27 1.47
CA ALA A 78 -17.09 -1.02 2.18
C ALA A 78 -15.92 -1.15 3.17
N THR A 79 -15.30 0.00 3.51
CA THR A 79 -14.33 0.07 4.59
C THR A 79 -14.76 1.11 5.61
N ALA A 80 -14.52 0.82 6.87
CA ALA A 80 -14.91 1.69 7.96
C ALA A 80 -13.92 1.66 9.12
N ILE A 81 -13.83 2.77 9.83
CA ILE A 81 -13.24 2.84 11.16
C ILE A 81 -14.38 2.63 12.16
N ILE A 82 -14.25 1.64 13.02
CA ILE A 82 -15.30 1.23 13.95
C ILE A 82 -14.81 1.20 15.41
N LYS A 83 -15.67 1.61 16.32
CA LYS A 83 -15.48 1.36 17.76
C LYS A 83 -16.02 -0.03 18.13
N PRO A 84 -15.60 -0.61 19.27
CA PRO A 84 -16.10 -1.91 19.72
C PRO A 84 -17.64 -2.03 19.78
N THR A 85 -18.31 -0.94 20.13
CA THR A 85 -19.77 -0.85 20.24
C THR A 85 -20.49 -1.03 18.91
N ALA A 86 -19.82 -0.75 17.79
CA ALA A 86 -20.39 -0.86 16.45
C ALA A 86 -20.55 -2.31 15.97
N ILE A 87 -19.69 -3.24 16.45
CA ILE A 87 -19.62 -4.61 15.92
C ILE A 87 -20.95 -5.34 16.04
N ALA A 88 -21.54 -5.32 17.24
CA ALA A 88 -22.80 -6.02 17.48
C ALA A 88 -23.95 -5.46 16.63
N TRP A 89 -23.96 -4.15 16.43
CA TRP A 89 -24.95 -3.51 15.57
C TRP A 89 -24.74 -3.87 14.10
N LEU A 90 -23.50 -3.78 13.59
CA LEU A 90 -23.17 -4.17 12.22
C LEU A 90 -23.51 -5.65 11.96
N ALA A 91 -23.12 -6.52 12.87
CA ALA A 91 -23.39 -7.96 12.74
C ALA A 91 -24.89 -8.32 12.72
N ALA A 92 -25.73 -7.48 13.33
CA ALA A 92 -27.18 -7.66 13.34
C ALA A 92 -27.88 -7.16 12.06
N GLN A 93 -27.18 -6.46 11.16
CA GLN A 93 -27.80 -5.94 9.94
C GLN A 93 -27.89 -7.01 8.87
N ASP A 94 -29.03 -7.12 8.18
CA ASP A 94 -29.22 -8.07 7.07
C ASP A 94 -28.38 -7.72 5.85
N GLU A 95 -28.04 -6.44 5.68
CA GLU A 95 -27.18 -5.94 4.62
C GLU A 95 -25.71 -6.32 4.81
N ILE A 96 -25.28 -6.67 6.02
CA ILE A 96 -23.90 -7.11 6.31
C ILE A 96 -23.82 -8.62 6.21
N GLU A 97 -22.95 -9.10 5.33
CA GLU A 97 -22.64 -10.52 5.16
C GLU A 97 -21.39 -10.93 5.95
N TRP A 98 -20.36 -10.05 5.97
CA TRP A 98 -19.10 -10.35 6.64
C TRP A 98 -18.40 -9.09 7.14
N ILE A 99 -17.70 -9.20 8.26
CA ILE A 99 -16.88 -8.13 8.87
C ILE A 99 -15.53 -8.74 9.21
N GLU A 100 -14.47 -8.14 8.69
CA GLU A 100 -13.11 -8.57 8.98
C GLU A 100 -12.18 -7.40 9.30
N GLU A 101 -11.06 -7.71 9.96
CA GLU A 101 -10.01 -6.75 10.20
C GLU A 101 -9.37 -6.27 8.89
N ARG A 102 -9.11 -4.97 8.81
CA ARG A 102 -8.32 -4.35 7.76
C ARG A 102 -7.05 -3.78 8.39
N PRO A 103 -5.89 -4.39 8.14
CA PRO A 103 -4.63 -3.87 8.65
C PRO A 103 -4.35 -2.45 8.16
N TRP A 104 -3.83 -1.60 9.04
CA TRP A 104 -3.25 -0.34 8.63
C TRP A 104 -1.95 -0.65 7.87
N HIS A 105 -1.90 -0.22 6.64
CA HIS A 105 -0.67 -0.34 5.86
C HIS A 105 0.35 0.67 6.36
N THR A 106 1.56 0.20 6.60
CA THR A 106 2.72 1.05 6.91
C THR A 106 3.84 0.70 5.97
N LEU A 107 4.59 1.71 5.55
CA LEU A 107 5.79 1.49 4.76
C LEU A 107 6.89 0.98 5.68
N HIS A 108 7.63 -0.04 5.24
CA HIS A 108 8.73 -0.66 5.99
C HIS A 108 10.06 -0.60 5.22
N ASN A 109 10.13 0.26 4.22
CA ASN A 109 11.31 0.36 3.36
C ASN A 109 12.48 1.09 4.03
N ASP A 110 12.23 1.76 5.13
CA ASP A 110 13.21 2.44 5.98
C ASP A 110 14.24 1.52 6.64
N VAL A 111 13.95 0.21 6.68
CA VAL A 111 14.86 -0.82 7.21
C VAL A 111 15.31 -1.83 6.15
N ALA A 112 14.94 -1.61 4.90
CA ALA A 112 15.18 -2.57 3.82
C ALA A 112 16.69 -2.76 3.55
N ASP A 113 17.47 -1.70 3.59
CA ASP A 113 18.92 -1.71 3.45
C ASP A 113 19.61 -2.60 4.50
N THR A 114 19.19 -2.49 5.76
CA THR A 114 19.69 -3.34 6.86
C THR A 114 19.27 -4.80 6.68
N VAL A 115 18.01 -5.05 6.27
CA VAL A 115 17.51 -6.43 6.06
C VAL A 115 18.21 -7.11 4.89
N MET A 116 18.50 -6.37 3.82
CA MET A 116 19.21 -6.86 2.64
C MET A 116 20.74 -6.81 2.79
N ASN A 117 21.26 -6.19 3.85
CA ASN A 117 22.68 -5.91 4.08
C ASN A 117 23.31 -5.03 2.99
N THR A 118 22.56 -4.17 2.35
CA THR A 118 23.10 -3.22 1.36
C THR A 118 23.94 -2.14 2.00
N ASP A 119 23.63 -1.75 3.25
CA ASP A 119 24.45 -0.88 4.09
C ASP A 119 25.90 -1.39 4.24
N GLN A 120 26.09 -2.70 4.34
CA GLN A 120 27.42 -3.31 4.40
C GLN A 120 28.17 -3.23 3.07
N VAL A 121 27.47 -3.15 1.97
CA VAL A 121 28.09 -3.03 0.63
C VAL A 121 28.61 -1.60 0.39
N TRP A 122 27.96 -0.60 0.98
CA TRP A 122 28.40 0.79 0.85
C TRP A 122 29.66 1.11 1.68
N ASP A 123 29.81 0.47 2.86
CA ASP A 123 30.88 0.76 3.79
C ASP A 123 32.04 -0.23 3.66
N PRO A 124 33.18 0.21 3.09
CA PRO A 124 34.35 -0.63 2.93
C PRO A 124 34.93 -1.13 4.26
N THR A 125 34.58 -0.51 5.41
CA THR A 125 35.11 -0.90 6.72
C THR A 125 34.41 -2.12 7.32
N ILE A 126 33.18 -2.42 6.88
CA ILE A 126 32.40 -3.53 7.40
C ILE A 126 32.79 -4.86 6.75
N MET A 127 33.15 -4.84 5.49
CA MET A 127 33.57 -6.03 4.72
C MET A 127 35.05 -6.37 4.97
N SER A 128 35.39 -6.83 6.18
CA SER A 128 36.73 -7.26 6.49
C SER A 128 37.15 -8.50 5.69
N GLY A 129 38.27 -8.39 4.93
CA GLY A 129 38.84 -9.49 4.14
C GLY A 129 38.74 -9.32 2.63
N ILE A 130 38.18 -8.21 2.15
CA ILE A 130 38.23 -7.78 0.76
C ILE A 130 39.48 -6.90 0.54
N ASP A 131 39.94 -6.86 -0.70
CA ASP A 131 41.11 -6.08 -1.12
C ASP A 131 41.09 -4.66 -0.52
N ALA A 132 42.21 -4.22 0.02
CA ALA A 132 42.37 -2.92 0.66
C ALA A 132 42.15 -1.70 -0.28
N SER A 133 41.96 -1.95 -1.58
CA SER A 133 41.59 -0.95 -2.59
C SER A 133 40.07 -0.76 -2.74
N TRP A 134 39.23 -1.60 -2.11
CA TRP A 134 37.78 -1.51 -2.23
C TRP A 134 37.25 -0.32 -1.45
N SER A 135 36.47 0.53 -2.12
CA SER A 135 35.92 1.78 -1.56
C SER A 135 34.40 1.73 -1.30
N GLY A 136 33.80 0.56 -1.35
CA GLY A 136 32.35 0.36 -1.30
C GLY A 136 31.70 0.36 -2.69
N LEU A 137 30.50 -0.13 -2.77
CA LEU A 137 29.68 -0.18 -3.99
C LEU A 137 28.38 0.56 -3.71
N ASP A 138 28.30 1.81 -4.12
CA ASP A 138 27.19 2.73 -3.90
C ASP A 138 26.40 3.05 -5.18
N GLY A 139 26.81 2.49 -6.31
CA GLY A 139 26.21 2.75 -7.62
C GLY A 139 26.88 3.87 -8.42
N SER A 140 27.97 4.47 -7.91
CA SER A 140 28.73 5.50 -8.64
C SER A 140 29.08 5.06 -10.05
N GLY A 141 28.77 5.91 -11.05
CA GLY A 141 29.03 5.64 -12.46
C GLY A 141 28.01 4.71 -13.14
N ILE A 142 27.00 4.21 -12.43
CA ILE A 142 25.93 3.36 -12.97
C ILE A 142 24.71 4.20 -13.30
N ILE A 143 24.04 3.88 -14.40
CA ILE A 143 22.71 4.40 -14.72
C ILE A 143 21.71 3.25 -14.53
N VAL A 144 20.70 3.47 -13.70
CA VAL A 144 19.59 2.55 -13.49
C VAL A 144 18.38 3.11 -14.23
N THR A 145 17.69 2.26 -14.97
CA THR A 145 16.41 2.60 -15.57
C THR A 145 15.29 2.07 -14.68
N VAL A 146 14.36 2.92 -14.31
CA VAL A 146 13.10 2.56 -13.65
C VAL A 146 11.97 2.82 -14.65
N SER A 147 11.10 1.83 -14.86
CA SER A 147 9.92 1.91 -15.71
C SER A 147 8.71 1.70 -14.81
N ASP A 148 7.98 2.77 -14.54
CA ASP A 148 6.92 2.79 -13.53
C ASP A 148 5.95 3.97 -13.78
N THR A 149 5.07 4.26 -12.82
CA THR A 149 3.96 5.22 -12.93
C THR A 149 4.36 6.69 -13.07
N GLY A 150 5.63 7.04 -12.99
CA GLY A 150 6.10 8.42 -13.05
C GLY A 150 7.15 8.73 -11.98
N LEU A 151 7.56 9.98 -11.90
CA LEU A 151 8.56 10.45 -10.94
C LEU A 151 8.21 11.82 -10.37
N ASP A 152 7.73 11.85 -9.11
CA ASP A 152 7.46 13.07 -8.35
C ASP A 152 6.64 14.08 -9.19
N ASN A 153 7.18 15.26 -9.46
CA ASN A 153 6.53 16.28 -10.30
C ASN A 153 6.83 16.15 -11.82
N GLY A 154 7.42 15.05 -12.25
CA GLY A 154 7.72 14.76 -13.67
C GLY A 154 8.83 15.59 -14.30
N VAL A 155 9.43 16.52 -13.58
CA VAL A 155 10.40 17.49 -14.14
C VAL A 155 11.65 17.57 -13.28
N ASN A 156 12.82 17.36 -13.90
CA ASN A 156 14.10 17.53 -13.21
C ASN A 156 14.36 19.02 -12.90
N ASN A 157 13.89 19.48 -11.76
CA ASN A 157 14.03 20.83 -11.29
C ASN A 157 14.22 20.91 -9.76
N SER A 158 14.33 22.11 -9.21
CA SER A 158 14.54 22.34 -7.78
C SER A 158 13.37 21.88 -6.88
N ASN A 159 12.20 21.58 -7.44
CA ASN A 159 11.04 21.09 -6.70
C ASN A 159 10.95 19.56 -6.67
N MET A 160 11.79 18.88 -7.45
CA MET A 160 11.94 17.42 -7.37
C MET A 160 12.38 17.02 -5.96
N HIS A 161 11.93 15.85 -5.51
CA HIS A 161 12.29 15.32 -4.19
C HIS A 161 13.81 15.39 -3.95
N PRO A 162 14.27 15.91 -2.80
CA PRO A 162 15.68 16.13 -2.53
C PRO A 162 16.57 14.91 -2.78
N ASP A 163 16.09 13.72 -2.44
CA ASP A 163 16.84 12.46 -2.54
C ASP A 163 17.00 11.97 -4.00
N LEU A 164 16.34 12.60 -4.97
CA LEU A 164 16.32 12.14 -6.37
C LEU A 164 16.88 13.18 -7.37
N ARG A 165 16.68 14.48 -7.09
CA ARG A 165 16.88 15.55 -8.09
C ARG A 165 18.29 15.65 -8.66
N ASP A 166 19.31 15.30 -7.90
CA ASP A 166 20.70 15.42 -8.34
C ASP A 166 21.19 14.16 -9.09
N HIS A 167 20.36 13.14 -9.15
CA HIS A 167 20.67 11.84 -9.75
C HIS A 167 20.06 11.62 -11.14
N ILE A 168 19.18 12.51 -11.60
CA ILE A 168 18.39 12.29 -12.82
C ILE A 168 19.23 12.50 -14.09
N VAL A 169 19.23 11.48 -14.95
CA VAL A 169 19.75 11.53 -16.32
C VAL A 169 18.69 12.11 -17.23
N ASP A 170 17.49 11.51 -17.20
CA ASP A 170 16.34 11.91 -18.01
C ASP A 170 15.05 11.33 -17.43
N ILE A 171 13.92 11.94 -17.79
CA ILE A 171 12.58 11.49 -17.48
C ILE A 171 11.79 11.48 -18.78
N VAL A 172 11.31 10.31 -19.20
CA VAL A 172 10.58 10.14 -20.45
C VAL A 172 9.21 9.55 -20.16
N SER A 173 8.17 10.21 -20.64
CA SER A 173 6.80 9.67 -20.60
C SER A 173 6.54 8.82 -21.83
N PHE A 174 5.92 7.66 -21.62
CA PHE A 174 5.45 6.75 -22.65
C PHE A 174 3.94 6.62 -22.53
N PRO A 175 3.18 7.19 -23.43
CA PRO A 175 1.73 7.18 -23.35
C PRO A 175 1.18 5.75 -23.46
N MET A 176 0.11 5.47 -22.72
CA MET A 176 -0.66 4.24 -22.87
C MET A 176 -1.24 4.09 -24.26
N SER A 177 -1.36 2.86 -24.72
CA SER A 177 -2.12 2.59 -25.95
C SER A 177 -3.60 2.96 -25.75
N PRO A 178 -4.30 3.47 -26.79
CA PRO A 178 -5.71 3.84 -26.68
C PRO A 178 -6.63 2.72 -26.21
N GLY A 179 -6.26 1.46 -26.44
CA GLY A 179 -6.99 0.29 -25.95
C GLY A 179 -6.93 0.15 -24.42
N TRP A 180 -5.80 0.43 -23.83
CA TRP A 180 -5.62 0.43 -22.38
C TRP A 180 -6.35 1.60 -21.72
N THR A 181 -6.23 2.80 -22.26
CA THR A 181 -6.97 3.99 -21.79
C THR A 181 -8.46 3.71 -21.69
N SER A 182 -9.05 3.11 -22.73
CA SER A 182 -10.44 2.72 -22.74
C SER A 182 -10.81 1.65 -21.71
N SER A 183 -9.92 0.68 -21.48
CA SER A 183 -10.16 -0.43 -20.55
C SER A 183 -10.02 -0.02 -19.08
N CYS A 184 -9.12 0.91 -18.79
CA CYS A 184 -8.87 1.40 -17.43
C CYS A 184 -9.75 2.61 -17.07
N GLY A 185 -10.54 3.15 -18.02
CA GLY A 185 -11.38 4.32 -17.78
C GLY A 185 -10.60 5.62 -17.60
N ALA A 186 -9.33 5.65 -18.03
CA ALA A 186 -8.50 6.83 -17.95
C ALA A 186 -9.01 7.94 -18.88
N SER A 187 -8.88 9.19 -18.47
CA SER A 187 -9.32 10.36 -19.22
C SER A 187 -8.34 10.79 -20.31
N SER A 188 -7.09 10.35 -20.20
CA SER A 188 -6.00 10.64 -21.13
C SER A 188 -5.18 9.39 -21.37
N ASN A 189 -4.51 9.30 -22.50
CA ASN A 189 -3.54 8.26 -22.79
C ASN A 189 -2.09 8.71 -22.51
N ASP A 190 -1.93 9.92 -22.03
CA ASP A 190 -0.64 10.49 -21.61
C ASP A 190 -0.93 11.61 -20.61
N ASP A 191 -0.65 11.41 -19.36
CA ASP A 191 -0.73 12.40 -18.28
C ASP A 191 0.66 12.97 -17.93
N GLY A 192 1.67 12.60 -18.71
CA GLY A 192 3.04 13.09 -18.58
C GLY A 192 3.91 12.19 -17.73
N ALA A 193 4.97 12.74 -17.18
CA ALA A 193 5.94 11.99 -16.39
C ALA A 193 5.80 12.23 -14.88
N GLU A 194 4.76 12.95 -14.45
CA GLU A 194 4.43 13.19 -13.05
C GLU A 194 3.78 11.94 -12.44
N ASP A 195 4.18 11.59 -11.21
CA ASP A 195 3.62 10.45 -10.49
C ASP A 195 2.34 10.88 -9.73
N LEU A 196 1.25 11.07 -10.46
CA LEU A 196 0.03 11.71 -9.97
C LEU A 196 -0.82 10.80 -9.08
N ASP A 197 -0.98 9.54 -9.46
CA ASP A 197 -2.05 8.71 -8.92
C ASP A 197 -1.64 7.96 -7.65
N SER A 198 -0.41 7.50 -7.54
CA SER A 198 -0.04 6.58 -6.47
C SER A 198 1.26 6.92 -5.74
N GLY A 199 2.15 7.68 -6.34
CA GLY A 199 3.52 7.85 -5.85
C GLY A 199 4.37 6.57 -5.93
N HIS A 200 3.90 5.55 -6.67
CA HIS A 200 4.56 4.24 -6.72
C HIS A 200 5.92 4.33 -7.40
N GLY A 201 5.99 4.92 -8.59
CA GLY A 201 7.24 5.07 -9.34
C GLY A 201 8.28 5.89 -8.60
N THR A 202 7.83 6.94 -7.92
CA THR A 202 8.68 7.77 -7.04
C THR A 202 9.24 6.97 -5.88
N HIS A 203 8.40 6.16 -5.22
CA HIS A 203 8.82 5.30 -4.12
C HIS A 203 9.79 4.20 -4.60
N VAL A 204 9.52 3.60 -5.76
CA VAL A 204 10.43 2.62 -6.37
C VAL A 204 11.78 3.26 -6.69
N ALA A 205 11.80 4.44 -7.31
CA ALA A 205 13.04 5.17 -7.59
C ALA A 205 13.81 5.49 -6.30
N GLY A 206 13.13 5.92 -5.25
CA GLY A 206 13.72 6.15 -3.93
C GLY A 206 14.34 4.90 -3.33
N SER A 207 13.66 3.74 -3.45
CA SER A 207 14.17 2.44 -2.98
C SER A 207 15.42 1.98 -3.75
N VAL A 208 15.53 2.36 -5.03
CA VAL A 208 16.68 2.02 -5.86
C VAL A 208 17.87 2.91 -5.56
N LEU A 209 17.68 4.24 -5.52
CA LEU A 209 18.81 5.19 -5.55
C LEU A 209 18.60 6.49 -4.75
N GLY A 210 17.58 6.58 -3.88
CA GLY A 210 17.44 7.74 -3.00
C GLY A 210 18.70 7.95 -2.17
N ASP A 211 19.30 9.16 -2.20
CA ASP A 211 20.58 9.44 -1.54
C ASP A 211 20.45 9.71 -0.03
N GLY A 212 19.21 9.86 0.45
CA GLY A 212 18.90 10.14 1.85
C GLY A 212 19.13 11.60 2.26
N THR A 213 19.29 12.53 1.33
CA THR A 213 19.47 13.96 1.61
C THR A 213 18.39 14.48 2.56
N ASN A 214 17.12 14.07 2.36
CA ASN A 214 15.98 14.49 3.17
C ASN A 214 16.03 13.97 4.63
N THR A 215 16.74 12.86 4.85
CA THR A 215 16.87 12.22 6.17
C THR A 215 18.28 12.37 6.77
N GLY A 216 19.13 13.20 6.16
CA GLY A 216 20.53 13.34 6.58
C GLY A 216 21.33 12.05 6.41
N GLY A 217 20.95 11.21 5.46
CA GLY A 217 21.60 9.95 5.13
C GLY A 217 21.11 8.75 5.94
N ALA A 218 20.06 8.90 6.75
CA ALA A 218 19.55 7.82 7.60
C ALA A 218 18.75 6.78 6.81
N ILE A 219 18.07 7.18 5.73
CA ILE A 219 17.29 6.30 4.85
C ILE A 219 17.79 6.51 3.43
N ARG A 220 18.25 5.45 2.79
CA ARG A 220 18.81 5.47 1.44
C ARG A 220 18.25 4.33 0.59
N GLY A 221 18.34 4.48 -0.72
CA GLY A 221 18.14 3.40 -1.68
C GLY A 221 19.33 2.46 -1.76
N ALA A 222 19.18 1.35 -2.47
CA ALA A 222 20.22 0.33 -2.57
C ALA A 222 21.52 0.81 -3.29
N ALA A 223 21.40 1.82 -4.17
CA ALA A 223 22.51 2.37 -4.96
C ALA A 223 22.48 3.91 -4.93
N PRO A 224 22.77 4.55 -3.78
CA PRO A 224 22.50 5.97 -3.54
C PRO A 224 23.32 6.94 -4.41
N GLU A 225 24.38 6.48 -5.05
CA GLU A 225 25.21 7.28 -5.97
C GLU A 225 24.96 6.94 -7.46
N ALA A 226 23.99 6.04 -7.74
CA ALA A 226 23.59 5.75 -9.11
C ALA A 226 22.83 6.92 -9.73
N ARG A 227 22.73 6.93 -11.07
CA ARG A 227 21.93 7.89 -11.81
C ARG A 227 20.67 7.25 -12.39
N LEU A 228 19.59 8.01 -12.41
CA LEU A 228 18.25 7.54 -12.81
C LEU A 228 17.93 7.93 -14.26
N TYR A 229 17.49 6.95 -15.04
CA TYR A 229 16.74 7.17 -16.25
C TYR A 229 15.30 6.68 -16.01
N MET A 230 14.36 7.61 -15.87
CA MET A 230 12.96 7.28 -15.58
C MET A 230 12.15 7.14 -16.86
N GLN A 231 11.36 6.07 -16.92
CA GLN A 231 10.36 5.83 -17.96
C GLN A 231 8.99 5.78 -17.27
N ALA A 232 8.23 6.86 -17.38
CA ALA A 232 6.84 6.87 -16.95
C ALA A 232 6.03 6.09 -17.99
N THR A 233 5.43 4.97 -17.57
CA THR A 233 4.65 4.05 -18.41
C THR A 233 3.26 3.93 -17.83
N GLU A 234 2.32 4.61 -18.42
CA GLU A 234 0.95 4.72 -17.92
C GLU A 234 -0.07 4.02 -18.81
#